data_cded3caa3a3c2c2d29d50937e060adfd
#
_entry.id   cded3caa3a3c2c2d29d50937e060adfd
#
_cell.length_a   1.000
_cell.length_b   1.000
_cell.length_c   1.000
_cell.angle_alpha   90.00
_cell.angle_beta   90.00
_cell.angle_gamma   90.00
#
_symmetry.space_group_name_H-M   'P 1'
#
loop_
_entity.id
_entity.type
_entity.pdbx_description
1 polymer ?
#
loop_
_entity_poly.entity_id
_entity_poly.type
_entity_poly.pdbx_seq_one_letter_code
_entity_poly.pdbx_strand_id
1 'polypeptide(L)'
;MTEQQAIEALHALPRLPRSGASLERMQALLDHLGNPEKQFKCIHIAGTNGKGTLAAMTSSILTHAGYKTGLTISPYVLNFRERFQINGQMMSPRTLASLTRKVLDAADAIIAEGGEGPVEFEAVTAIAFLWFARQKCDFAVVETGLGGRYDATNVIPAPLVAAITRIGMDHTEILGDTLSEIAAEKAGIIKEGSVVVCYPEQPEEAMGPLLTAAANAHTSLVVPDTADLQQLKCRPLENYVDYGGYRALLQFPGKHQANHAAMAVEIALALWREYHYEIPDEAIEAGLRDAKMPARIEVMRRHPLLLLDGCHNADGTAALAATLKEAGYDGNLVAVLGLLKDKDHSKMLENLAPCFEKVFTVMPDSPRAMTAEELEEEAKYHMDAEAAPSVAKAIRLAVDYADENNLAGVVVCGSLYLAAQARPLLLKEAEK
;
A
#
# COMPACT_ATOMS: atom_id res chain seq x y z
N MET A 1 27.27 7.60 -10.58
CA MET A 1 26.10 6.69 -10.64
C MET A 1 24.92 7.49 -11.14
N THR A 2 24.21 7.00 -12.16
CA THR A 2 22.92 7.54 -12.63
C THR A 2 21.79 6.96 -11.80
N GLU A 3 20.55 7.46 -11.96
CA GLU A 3 19.36 6.88 -11.33
C GLU A 3 19.19 5.40 -11.71
N GLN A 4 19.27 5.09 -13.00
CA GLN A 4 19.14 3.72 -13.49
C GLN A 4 20.20 2.78 -12.88
N GLN A 5 21.45 3.20 -12.83
CA GLN A 5 22.53 2.43 -12.18
C GLN A 5 22.29 2.26 -10.67
N ALA A 6 21.65 3.25 -10.01
CA ALA A 6 21.31 3.13 -8.58
C ALA A 6 20.23 2.09 -8.36
N ILE A 7 19.19 2.09 -9.18
CA ILE A 7 18.10 1.10 -9.11
C ILE A 7 18.62 -0.31 -9.42
N GLU A 8 19.43 -0.46 -10.46
CA GLU A 8 20.06 -1.74 -10.81
C GLU A 8 20.94 -2.28 -9.68
N ALA A 9 21.73 -1.42 -9.05
CA ALA A 9 22.59 -1.80 -7.93
C ALA A 9 21.77 -2.24 -6.70
N LEU A 10 20.63 -1.59 -6.42
CA LEU A 10 19.72 -2.01 -5.36
C LEU A 10 19.06 -3.36 -5.67
N HIS A 11 18.57 -3.55 -6.90
CA HIS A 11 17.98 -4.82 -7.33
C HIS A 11 18.97 -5.99 -7.41
N ALA A 12 20.27 -5.70 -7.50
CA ALA A 12 21.32 -6.72 -7.44
C ALA A 12 21.61 -7.23 -6.02
N LEU A 13 21.12 -6.53 -4.98
CA LEU A 13 21.22 -7.00 -3.60
C LEU A 13 20.33 -8.24 -3.37
N PRO A 14 20.69 -9.12 -2.41
CA PRO A 14 19.86 -10.25 -2.04
C PRO A 14 18.44 -9.78 -1.65
N ARG A 15 17.40 -10.55 -1.99
CA ARG A 15 16.04 -10.27 -1.56
C ARG A 15 15.74 -10.80 -0.16
N LEU A 16 16.39 -11.89 0.22
CA LEU A 16 16.25 -12.54 1.52
C LEU A 16 17.62 -12.66 2.18
N PRO A 17 17.70 -12.49 3.49
CA PRO A 17 18.94 -12.62 4.25
C PRO A 17 19.36 -14.09 4.38
N ARG A 18 20.67 -14.34 4.48
CA ARG A 18 21.21 -15.67 4.73
C ARG A 18 21.07 -16.09 6.21
N SER A 19 21.20 -15.13 7.12
CA SER A 19 21.13 -15.34 8.57
C SER A 19 19.70 -15.46 9.14
N GLY A 20 18.67 -15.37 8.27
CA GLY A 20 17.27 -15.36 8.68
C GLY A 20 16.76 -13.97 9.08
N ALA A 21 15.53 -13.93 9.62
CA ALA A 21 14.86 -12.69 10.01
C ALA A 21 15.50 -12.10 11.28
N SER A 22 16.10 -10.91 11.17
CA SER A 22 16.72 -10.16 12.27
C SER A 22 16.79 -8.68 11.92
N LEU A 23 16.71 -7.82 12.94
CA LEU A 23 16.92 -6.38 12.78
C LEU A 23 18.38 -5.96 12.89
N GLU A 24 19.26 -6.87 13.29
CA GLU A 24 20.69 -6.58 13.57
C GLU A 24 21.43 -6.05 12.33
N ARG A 25 21.18 -6.64 11.14
CA ARG A 25 21.79 -6.16 9.88
C ARG A 25 21.38 -4.74 9.55
N MET A 26 20.07 -4.46 9.68
CA MET A 26 19.54 -3.12 9.44
C MET A 26 20.09 -2.13 10.45
N GLN A 27 20.20 -2.51 11.73
CA GLN A 27 20.78 -1.67 12.77
C GLN A 27 22.26 -1.37 12.48
N ALA A 28 23.05 -2.38 12.11
CA ALA A 28 24.46 -2.20 11.73
C ALA A 28 24.60 -1.23 10.54
N LEU A 29 23.70 -1.32 9.53
CA LEU A 29 23.70 -0.40 8.41
C LEU A 29 23.40 1.05 8.86
N LEU A 30 22.41 1.24 9.72
CA LEU A 30 22.03 2.58 10.22
C LEU A 30 23.11 3.16 11.14
N ASP A 31 23.80 2.35 11.94
CA ASP A 31 24.93 2.78 12.77
C ASP A 31 26.05 3.38 11.89
N HIS A 32 26.42 2.72 10.79
CA HIS A 32 27.38 3.24 9.81
C HIS A 32 26.89 4.51 9.10
N LEU A 33 25.58 4.71 9.02
CA LEU A 33 24.97 5.90 8.42
C LEU A 33 24.70 7.04 9.43
N GLY A 34 25.00 6.84 10.73
CA GLY A 34 24.84 7.81 11.80
C GLY A 34 23.45 7.87 12.41
N ASN A 35 22.75 6.73 12.42
CA ASN A 35 21.44 6.55 13.04
C ASN A 35 20.38 7.58 12.56
N PRO A 36 20.13 7.69 11.25
CA PRO A 36 19.20 8.68 10.70
C PRO A 36 17.75 8.46 11.19
N GLU A 37 17.36 7.23 11.55
CA GLU A 37 16.03 6.85 12.05
C GLU A 37 15.67 7.51 13.38
N LYS A 38 16.65 8.04 14.11
CA LYS A 38 16.46 8.72 15.40
C LYS A 38 16.23 10.23 15.25
N GLN A 39 16.26 10.78 14.01
CA GLN A 39 16.27 12.22 13.76
C GLN A 39 14.92 12.80 13.36
N PHE A 40 13.86 12.02 13.30
CA PHE A 40 12.49 12.44 13.00
C PHE A 40 11.48 11.66 13.87
N LYS A 41 10.25 12.17 13.98
CA LYS A 41 9.14 11.48 14.63
C LYS A 41 8.49 10.54 13.62
N CYS A 42 8.04 9.37 14.07
CA CYS A 42 7.50 8.36 13.17
C CYS A 42 6.03 8.02 13.46
N ILE A 43 5.26 7.86 12.39
CA ILE A 43 4.01 7.12 12.35
C ILE A 43 4.29 5.84 11.57
N HIS A 44 4.15 4.67 12.23
CA HIS A 44 4.50 3.38 11.66
C HIS A 44 3.24 2.58 11.32
N ILE A 45 3.13 2.09 10.08
CA ILE A 45 1.91 1.48 9.58
C ILE A 45 2.18 0.05 9.12
N ALA A 46 1.51 -0.92 9.76
CA ALA A 46 1.48 -2.33 9.37
C ALA A 46 0.05 -2.76 9.03
N GLY A 47 -0.09 -3.95 8.46
CA GLY A 47 -1.36 -4.53 8.06
C GLY A 47 -1.21 -5.41 6.82
N THR A 48 -2.27 -6.04 6.36
CA THR A 48 -2.27 -6.79 5.10
C THR A 48 -2.63 -5.85 3.96
N ASN A 49 -3.81 -5.25 4.00
CA ASN A 49 -4.33 -4.36 2.96
C ASN A 49 -4.54 -2.94 3.49
N GLY A 50 -4.34 -1.93 2.62
CA GLY A 50 -4.62 -0.52 2.92
C GLY A 50 -3.48 0.28 3.54
N LYS A 51 -2.33 -0.33 3.84
CA LYS A 51 -1.17 0.37 4.42
C LYS A 51 -0.78 1.63 3.65
N GLY A 52 -0.52 1.49 2.35
CA GLY A 52 -0.11 2.61 1.48
C GLY A 52 -1.17 3.71 1.38
N THR A 53 -2.47 3.35 1.37
CA THR A 53 -3.54 4.34 1.37
C THR A 53 -3.59 5.12 2.68
N LEU A 54 -3.53 4.44 3.83
CA LEU A 54 -3.48 5.09 5.15
C LEU A 54 -2.24 5.97 5.27
N ALA A 55 -1.08 5.49 4.79
CA ALA A 55 0.16 6.25 4.77
C ALA A 55 0.05 7.53 3.93
N ALA A 56 -0.56 7.45 2.75
CA ALA A 56 -0.80 8.60 1.89
C ALA A 56 -1.74 9.62 2.54
N MET A 57 -2.87 9.17 3.13
CA MET A 57 -3.82 10.04 3.85
C MET A 57 -3.14 10.73 5.04
N THR A 58 -2.44 9.97 5.89
CA THR A 58 -1.74 10.50 7.06
C THR A 58 -0.65 11.50 6.68
N SER A 59 0.17 11.17 5.67
CA SER A 59 1.21 12.08 5.18
C SER A 59 0.63 13.36 4.58
N SER A 60 -0.51 13.27 3.87
CA SER A 60 -1.21 14.42 3.30
C SER A 60 -1.75 15.33 4.41
N ILE A 61 -2.40 14.80 5.45
CA ILE A 61 -2.90 15.56 6.60
C ILE A 61 -1.76 16.33 7.28
N LEU A 62 -0.65 15.65 7.60
CA LEU A 62 0.48 16.29 8.25
C LEU A 62 1.14 17.37 7.38
N THR A 63 1.16 17.16 6.06
CA THR A 63 1.65 18.18 5.11
C THR A 63 0.74 19.39 5.08
N HIS A 64 -0.59 19.22 5.07
CA HIS A 64 -1.56 20.32 5.13
C HIS A 64 -1.53 21.05 6.48
N ALA A 65 -1.18 20.36 7.56
CA ALA A 65 -0.92 20.99 8.87
C ALA A 65 0.39 21.79 8.93
N GLY A 66 1.16 21.83 7.84
CA GLY A 66 2.39 22.62 7.74
C GLY A 66 3.67 21.91 8.15
N TYR A 67 3.60 20.62 8.51
CA TYR A 67 4.77 19.82 8.86
C TYR A 67 5.52 19.31 7.65
N LYS A 68 6.84 19.29 7.71
CA LYS A 68 7.68 18.64 6.69
C LYS A 68 7.64 17.13 6.89
N THR A 69 6.85 16.46 6.07
CA THR A 69 6.49 15.05 6.25
C THR A 69 7.14 14.17 5.20
N GLY A 70 7.99 13.24 5.66
CA GLY A 70 8.49 12.13 4.86
C GLY A 70 7.43 11.03 4.72
N LEU A 71 7.39 10.38 3.56
CA LEU A 71 6.57 9.21 3.29
C LEU A 71 7.41 8.14 2.62
N THR A 72 7.39 6.92 3.17
CA THR A 72 7.92 5.73 2.49
C THR A 72 6.86 4.66 2.38
N ILE A 73 6.67 4.14 1.16
CA ILE A 73 5.67 3.14 0.79
C ILE A 73 6.30 2.00 0.00
N SER A 74 5.65 0.84 0.02
CA SER A 74 6.07 -0.33 -0.75
C SER A 74 4.91 -1.28 -1.08
N PRO A 75 4.93 -1.92 -2.26
CA PRO A 75 5.80 -1.60 -3.41
C PRO A 75 5.39 -0.29 -4.09
N TYR A 76 6.23 0.21 -4.99
CA TYR A 76 5.85 1.29 -5.92
C TYR A 76 4.96 0.76 -7.06
N VAL A 77 4.22 1.65 -7.72
CA VAL A 77 3.36 1.28 -8.86
C VAL A 77 4.06 1.62 -10.18
N LEU A 78 4.46 2.87 -10.39
CA LEU A 78 5.02 3.33 -11.68
C LEU A 78 6.50 3.64 -11.62
N ASN A 79 6.93 4.31 -10.56
CA ASN A 79 8.26 4.85 -10.45
C ASN A 79 8.91 4.41 -9.14
N PHE A 80 10.10 3.86 -9.22
CA PHE A 80 10.85 3.42 -8.04
C PHE A 80 10.93 4.49 -6.93
N ARG A 81 10.97 5.79 -7.32
CA ARG A 81 11.03 6.91 -6.39
C ARG A 81 9.72 7.22 -5.65
N GLU A 82 8.60 6.59 -6.01
CA GLU A 82 7.37 6.64 -5.20
C GLU A 82 7.60 6.17 -3.76
N ARG A 83 8.60 5.31 -3.56
CA ARG A 83 9.03 4.85 -2.23
C ARG A 83 9.58 5.97 -1.33
N PHE A 84 9.91 7.13 -1.91
CA PHE A 84 10.61 8.22 -1.23
C PHE A 84 9.95 9.55 -1.56
N GLN A 85 9.12 10.05 -0.65
CA GLN A 85 8.42 11.31 -0.84
C GLN A 85 8.61 12.23 0.36
N ILE A 86 8.63 13.54 0.13
CA ILE A 86 8.53 14.58 1.16
C ILE A 86 7.49 15.57 0.69
N ASN A 87 6.44 15.81 1.52
CA ASN A 87 5.33 16.69 1.19
C ASN A 87 4.73 16.36 -0.21
N GLY A 88 4.54 15.08 -0.50
CA GLY A 88 4.00 14.58 -1.77
C GLY A 88 4.96 14.67 -2.97
N GLN A 89 6.19 15.15 -2.79
CA GLN A 89 7.19 15.27 -3.85
C GLN A 89 8.19 14.11 -3.79
N MET A 90 8.32 13.37 -4.89
CA MET A 90 9.29 12.29 -5.01
C MET A 90 10.74 12.81 -4.94
N MET A 91 11.62 12.01 -4.35
CA MET A 91 13.06 12.23 -4.35
C MET A 91 13.58 12.47 -5.78
N SER A 92 14.51 13.41 -5.96
CA SER A 92 15.11 13.64 -7.28
C SER A 92 16.00 12.45 -7.73
N PRO A 93 16.17 12.20 -9.04
CA PRO A 93 17.06 11.17 -9.56
C PRO A 93 18.50 11.29 -9.05
N ARG A 94 18.99 12.53 -8.97
CA ARG A 94 20.34 12.84 -8.49
C ARG A 94 20.50 12.50 -7.00
N THR A 95 19.47 12.81 -6.20
CA THR A 95 19.46 12.51 -4.76
C THR A 95 19.45 11.01 -4.53
N LEU A 96 18.58 10.26 -5.24
CA LEU A 96 18.54 8.80 -5.17
C LEU A 96 19.93 8.20 -5.46
N ALA A 97 20.53 8.57 -6.59
CA ALA A 97 21.85 8.06 -6.98
C ALA A 97 22.96 8.37 -5.93
N SER A 98 22.91 9.55 -5.32
CA SER A 98 23.87 9.96 -4.29
C SER A 98 23.68 9.19 -2.97
N LEU A 99 22.42 9.00 -2.54
CA LEU A 99 22.13 8.28 -1.30
C LEU A 99 22.35 6.78 -1.45
N THR A 100 22.00 6.19 -2.61
CA THR A 100 22.29 4.79 -2.91
C THR A 100 23.78 4.51 -2.80
N ARG A 101 24.64 5.36 -3.41
CA ARG A 101 26.09 5.20 -3.26
C ARG A 101 26.51 5.19 -1.79
N LYS A 102 26.04 6.14 -1.00
CA LYS A 102 26.39 6.22 0.42
C LYS A 102 25.96 4.98 1.22
N VAL A 103 24.79 4.43 0.91
CA VAL A 103 24.27 3.19 1.55
C VAL A 103 25.11 1.99 1.12
N LEU A 104 25.48 1.90 -0.16
CA LEU A 104 26.33 0.80 -0.65
C LEU A 104 27.76 0.89 -0.09
N ASP A 105 28.35 2.09 0.03
CA ASP A 105 29.64 2.28 0.66
C ASP A 105 29.62 1.82 2.14
N ALA A 106 28.53 2.07 2.88
CA ALA A 106 28.33 1.57 4.24
C ALA A 106 28.18 0.03 4.26
N ALA A 107 27.45 -0.54 3.29
CA ALA A 107 27.31 -1.98 3.15
C ALA A 107 28.67 -2.67 2.90
N ASP A 108 29.49 -2.10 2.03
CA ASP A 108 30.86 -2.59 1.76
C ASP A 108 31.74 -2.55 3.00
N ALA A 109 31.62 -1.49 3.82
CA ALA A 109 32.35 -1.38 5.08
C ALA A 109 31.95 -2.51 6.07
N ILE A 110 30.64 -2.77 6.23
CA ILE A 110 30.14 -3.86 7.07
C ILE A 110 30.69 -5.22 6.60
N ILE A 111 30.68 -5.47 5.29
CA ILE A 111 31.22 -6.72 4.71
C ILE A 111 32.72 -6.83 4.96
N ALA A 112 33.47 -5.75 4.83
CA ALA A 112 34.93 -5.73 5.09
C ALA A 112 35.26 -6.00 6.57
N GLU A 113 34.34 -5.64 7.50
CA GLU A 113 34.44 -5.92 8.93
C GLU A 113 33.99 -7.37 9.27
N GLY A 114 33.57 -8.16 8.27
CA GLY A 114 33.10 -9.54 8.45
C GLY A 114 31.62 -9.69 8.76
N GLY A 115 30.86 -8.62 8.67
CA GLY A 115 29.40 -8.63 8.81
C GLY A 115 28.66 -9.08 7.55
N GLU A 116 27.35 -9.30 7.66
CA GLU A 116 26.47 -9.57 6.51
C GLU A 116 25.96 -8.25 5.94
N GLY A 117 26.11 -8.06 4.62
CA GLY A 117 25.56 -6.90 3.91
C GLY A 117 24.04 -6.88 3.90
N PRO A 118 23.42 -5.70 3.65
CA PRO A 118 21.98 -5.55 3.65
C PRO A 118 21.31 -6.29 2.49
N VAL A 119 20.03 -6.64 2.67
CA VAL A 119 19.14 -7.02 1.57
C VAL A 119 18.54 -5.78 0.89
N GLU A 120 17.93 -5.98 -0.29
CA GLU A 120 17.36 -4.88 -1.10
C GLU A 120 16.46 -3.96 -0.26
N PHE A 121 15.51 -4.51 0.49
CA PHE A 121 14.55 -3.72 1.25
C PHE A 121 15.18 -2.95 2.42
N GLU A 122 16.20 -3.50 3.07
CA GLU A 122 16.99 -2.81 4.10
C GLU A 122 17.74 -1.60 3.52
N ALA A 123 18.39 -1.78 2.37
CA ALA A 123 19.07 -0.67 1.68
C ALA A 123 18.11 0.44 1.25
N VAL A 124 16.93 0.07 0.70
CA VAL A 124 15.87 1.02 0.32
C VAL A 124 15.35 1.76 1.55
N THR A 125 15.08 1.07 2.65
CA THR A 125 14.63 1.69 3.91
C THR A 125 15.68 2.66 4.47
N ALA A 126 16.96 2.27 4.46
CA ALA A 126 18.06 3.14 4.89
C ALA A 126 18.17 4.42 4.04
N ILE A 127 17.96 4.34 2.72
CA ILE A 127 17.91 5.50 1.82
C ILE A 127 16.78 6.46 2.23
N ALA A 128 15.58 5.94 2.52
CA ALA A 128 14.45 6.74 2.96
C ALA A 128 14.78 7.50 4.27
N PHE A 129 15.23 6.79 5.29
CA PHE A 129 15.55 7.36 6.58
C PHE A 129 16.68 8.40 6.50
N LEU A 130 17.74 8.08 5.73
CA LEU A 130 18.84 9.01 5.50
C LEU A 130 18.38 10.29 4.78
N TRP A 131 17.42 10.19 3.85
CA TRP A 131 16.89 11.36 3.17
C TRP A 131 16.01 12.19 4.09
N PHE A 132 15.11 11.57 4.86
CA PHE A 132 14.24 12.27 5.81
C PHE A 132 15.07 13.03 6.86
N ALA A 133 16.09 12.39 7.44
CA ALA A 133 17.01 13.01 8.39
C ALA A 133 17.76 14.20 7.77
N ARG A 134 18.36 14.03 6.57
CA ARG A 134 19.07 15.11 5.85
C ARG A 134 18.17 16.29 5.50
N GLN A 135 16.92 16.02 5.20
CA GLN A 135 15.94 17.04 4.88
C GLN A 135 15.29 17.64 6.12
N LYS A 136 15.63 17.14 7.32
CA LYS A 136 15.07 17.59 8.60
C LYS A 136 13.53 17.49 8.58
N CYS A 137 13.00 16.33 8.22
CA CYS A 137 11.58 16.09 8.32
C CYS A 137 11.13 16.13 9.78
N ASP A 138 9.99 16.76 10.07
CA ASP A 138 9.36 16.74 11.37
C ASP A 138 8.81 15.36 11.66
N PHE A 139 8.13 14.77 10.65
CA PHE A 139 7.54 13.44 10.69
C PHE A 139 8.01 12.57 9.53
N ALA A 140 8.00 11.27 9.76
CA ALA A 140 8.03 10.26 8.71
C ALA A 140 6.84 9.30 8.89
N VAL A 141 6.04 9.15 7.85
CA VAL A 141 5.02 8.10 7.75
C VAL A 141 5.65 6.92 7.03
N VAL A 142 5.75 5.79 7.75
CA VAL A 142 6.54 4.64 7.34
C VAL A 142 5.62 3.42 7.21
N GLU A 143 5.49 2.93 5.98
CA GLU A 143 4.81 1.66 5.67
C GLU A 143 5.78 0.50 5.87
N THR A 144 5.37 -0.57 6.58
CA THR A 144 6.12 -1.84 6.64
C THR A 144 6.11 -2.54 5.27
N GLY A 145 7.22 -3.17 4.93
CA GLY A 145 7.29 -4.00 3.72
C GLY A 145 6.54 -5.32 3.89
N LEU A 146 6.86 -6.06 4.95
CA LEU A 146 6.29 -7.38 5.23
C LEU A 146 6.23 -7.64 6.75
N GLY A 147 5.07 -8.10 7.23
CA GLY A 147 4.90 -8.40 8.65
C GLY A 147 4.93 -7.14 9.50
N GLY A 148 5.84 -7.08 10.45
CA GLY A 148 6.05 -5.94 11.35
C GLY A 148 7.25 -6.18 12.27
N ARG A 149 7.26 -7.27 13.03
CA ARG A 149 8.27 -7.58 14.06
C ARG A 149 9.71 -7.51 13.56
N TYR A 150 9.98 -8.15 12.43
CA TYR A 150 11.29 -8.24 11.81
C TYR A 150 11.40 -7.43 10.51
N ASP A 151 10.40 -6.58 10.24
CA ASP A 151 10.48 -5.69 9.09
C ASP A 151 11.62 -4.68 9.25
N ALA A 152 12.37 -4.42 8.18
CA ALA A 152 13.50 -3.50 8.22
C ALA A 152 13.15 -2.12 8.76
N THR A 153 11.89 -1.69 8.61
CA THR A 153 11.42 -0.41 9.13
C THR A 153 11.30 -0.40 10.66
N ASN A 154 11.24 -1.58 11.30
CA ASN A 154 10.98 -1.68 12.76
C ASN A 154 12.22 -1.40 13.64
N VAL A 155 13.34 -1.01 13.05
CA VAL A 155 14.53 -0.49 13.77
C VAL A 155 14.31 0.92 14.34
N ILE A 156 13.27 1.64 13.89
CA ILE A 156 12.92 2.96 14.43
C ILE A 156 12.69 2.89 15.95
N PRO A 157 12.96 3.97 16.71
CA PRO A 157 12.48 4.09 18.08
C PRO A 157 10.96 3.89 18.20
N ALA A 158 10.39 3.93 19.40
CA ALA A 158 8.96 3.89 19.56
C ALA A 158 8.29 4.95 18.66
N PRO A 159 7.43 4.54 17.70
CA PRO A 159 6.70 5.51 16.89
C PRO A 159 5.70 6.27 17.77
N LEU A 160 5.34 7.49 17.39
CA LEU A 160 4.26 8.20 18.09
C LEU A 160 2.94 7.41 17.94
N VAL A 161 2.67 6.96 16.73
CA VAL A 161 1.51 6.13 16.44
C VAL A 161 1.94 4.86 15.69
N ALA A 162 1.51 3.71 16.19
CA ALA A 162 1.56 2.42 15.50
C ALA A 162 0.17 2.11 14.94
N ALA A 163 0.02 2.18 13.62
CA ALA A 163 -1.27 1.94 12.98
C ALA A 163 -1.33 0.55 12.35
N ILE A 164 -2.40 -0.20 12.64
CA ILE A 164 -2.63 -1.54 12.11
C ILE A 164 -3.85 -1.51 11.19
N THR A 165 -3.64 -1.56 9.88
CA THR A 165 -4.72 -1.65 8.89
C THR A 165 -5.33 -3.05 8.88
N ARG A 166 -6.30 -3.32 7.99
CA ARG A 166 -6.99 -4.62 7.95
C ARG A 166 -5.99 -5.77 7.82
N ILE A 167 -6.17 -6.76 8.67
CA ILE A 167 -5.45 -8.03 8.65
C ILE A 167 -6.25 -9.03 7.83
N GLY A 168 -5.57 -9.76 6.95
CA GLY A 168 -6.12 -10.80 6.09
C GLY A 168 -5.05 -11.83 5.78
N MET A 169 -5.45 -12.93 5.15
CA MET A 169 -4.54 -14.00 4.73
C MET A 169 -3.68 -13.54 3.56
N ASP A 170 -2.40 -13.37 3.78
CA ASP A 170 -1.38 -13.09 2.77
C ASP A 170 0.00 -13.47 3.32
N HIS A 171 0.92 -13.84 2.44
CA HIS A 171 2.29 -14.23 2.80
C HIS A 171 2.35 -15.32 3.89
N THR A 172 1.47 -16.29 3.81
CA THR A 172 1.31 -17.34 4.84
C THR A 172 2.57 -18.16 5.06
N GLU A 173 3.36 -18.41 4.01
CA GLU A 173 4.65 -19.12 4.11
C GLU A 173 5.66 -18.43 5.05
N ILE A 174 5.48 -17.13 5.34
CA ILE A 174 6.41 -16.33 6.15
C ILE A 174 5.78 -15.86 7.46
N LEU A 175 4.49 -15.47 7.42
CA LEU A 175 3.83 -14.79 8.55
C LEU A 175 2.97 -15.75 9.39
N GLY A 176 2.74 -16.99 8.91
CA GLY A 176 1.91 -18.00 9.58
C GLY A 176 0.60 -18.29 8.84
N ASP A 177 -0.03 -19.39 9.22
CA ASP A 177 -1.18 -19.98 8.54
C ASP A 177 -2.53 -19.52 9.13
N THR A 178 -2.50 -18.66 10.14
CA THR A 178 -3.70 -18.15 10.81
C THR A 178 -3.70 -16.62 10.89
N LEU A 179 -4.89 -16.02 10.94
CA LEU A 179 -5.03 -14.57 11.15
C LEU A 179 -4.40 -14.11 12.46
N SER A 180 -4.43 -14.94 13.48
CA SER A 180 -3.80 -14.67 14.78
C SER A 180 -2.28 -14.57 14.71
N GLU A 181 -1.62 -15.49 13.97
CA GLU A 181 -0.17 -15.45 13.75
C GLU A 181 0.24 -14.24 12.93
N ILE A 182 -0.46 -13.97 11.83
CA ILE A 182 -0.25 -12.79 10.99
C ILE A 182 -0.41 -11.50 11.79
N ALA A 183 -1.44 -11.44 12.66
CA ALA A 183 -1.68 -10.31 13.55
C ALA A 183 -0.53 -10.12 14.55
N ALA A 184 -0.03 -11.22 15.15
CA ALA A 184 1.08 -11.17 16.11
C ALA A 184 2.38 -10.65 15.49
N GLU A 185 2.67 -11.04 14.23
CA GLU A 185 3.82 -10.51 13.48
C GLU A 185 3.68 -9.00 13.19
N LYS A 186 2.48 -8.56 12.79
CA LYS A 186 2.21 -7.14 12.53
C LYS A 186 2.19 -6.30 13.79
N ALA A 187 1.69 -6.84 14.90
CA ALA A 187 1.71 -6.22 16.22
C ALA A 187 3.13 -5.93 16.74
N GLY A 188 4.17 -6.54 16.13
CA GLY A 188 5.56 -6.28 16.49
C GLY A 188 6.03 -4.83 16.29
N ILE A 189 5.24 -3.97 15.62
CA ILE A 189 5.51 -2.52 15.52
C ILE A 189 5.03 -1.72 16.73
N ILE A 190 4.22 -2.32 17.59
CA ILE A 190 3.68 -1.69 18.82
C ILE A 190 4.77 -1.66 19.86
N LYS A 191 5.11 -0.47 20.34
CA LYS A 191 6.17 -0.25 21.33
C LYS A 191 5.66 0.63 22.47
N GLU A 192 6.26 0.51 23.63
CA GLU A 192 5.97 1.37 24.78
C GLU A 192 6.14 2.85 24.41
N GLY A 193 5.18 3.69 24.79
CA GLY A 193 5.14 5.11 24.44
C GLY A 193 4.50 5.45 23.09
N SER A 194 3.99 4.43 22.35
CA SER A 194 3.19 4.66 21.13
C SER A 194 1.70 4.72 21.49
N VAL A 195 0.89 5.38 20.65
CA VAL A 195 -0.56 5.14 20.58
C VAL A 195 -0.82 4.12 19.47
N VAL A 196 -1.72 3.16 19.71
CA VAL A 196 -2.13 2.20 18.66
C VAL A 196 -3.43 2.64 18.03
N VAL A 197 -3.47 2.76 16.69
CA VAL A 197 -4.71 2.96 15.92
C VAL A 197 -4.97 1.72 15.09
N CYS A 198 -6.12 1.08 15.28
CA CYS A 198 -6.47 -0.18 14.67
C CYS A 198 -7.64 -0.03 13.70
N TYR A 199 -7.64 -0.79 12.60
CA TYR A 199 -8.74 -0.82 11.63
C TYR A 199 -10.05 -1.25 12.31
N PRO A 200 -11.20 -0.56 12.08
CA PRO A 200 -12.42 -0.75 12.84
C PRO A 200 -13.10 -2.12 12.64
N GLU A 201 -12.97 -2.70 11.47
CA GLU A 201 -13.58 -3.99 11.11
C GLU A 201 -12.53 -5.10 11.00
N GLN A 202 -11.68 -5.24 12.02
CA GLN A 202 -10.72 -6.35 12.09
C GLN A 202 -11.45 -7.70 12.27
N PRO A 203 -10.93 -8.80 11.67
CA PRO A 203 -11.36 -10.13 12.06
C PRO A 203 -11.17 -10.38 13.56
N GLU A 204 -12.13 -11.06 14.19
CA GLU A 204 -12.10 -11.34 15.64
C GLU A 204 -10.80 -12.04 16.07
N GLU A 205 -10.34 -13.02 15.26
CA GLU A 205 -9.09 -13.75 15.51
C GLU A 205 -7.84 -12.88 15.50
N ALA A 206 -7.87 -11.76 14.77
CA ALA A 206 -6.75 -10.82 14.71
C ALA A 206 -6.70 -9.86 15.92
N MET A 207 -7.84 -9.58 16.55
CA MET A 207 -7.91 -8.60 17.65
C MET A 207 -7.18 -9.05 18.92
N GLY A 208 -7.22 -10.35 19.26
CA GLY A 208 -6.56 -10.88 20.45
C GLY A 208 -5.06 -10.56 20.54
N PRO A 209 -4.26 -10.91 19.51
CA PRO A 209 -2.84 -10.55 19.45
C PRO A 209 -2.56 -9.04 19.51
N LEU A 210 -3.39 -8.20 18.88
CA LEU A 210 -3.23 -6.74 18.89
C LEU A 210 -3.47 -6.16 20.29
N LEU A 211 -4.54 -6.59 20.97
CA LEU A 211 -4.83 -6.20 22.34
C LEU A 211 -3.72 -6.65 23.31
N THR A 212 -3.23 -7.87 23.13
CA THR A 212 -2.12 -8.40 23.93
C THR A 212 -0.84 -7.58 23.76
N ALA A 213 -0.50 -7.22 22.51
CA ALA A 213 0.68 -6.41 22.23
C ALA A 213 0.54 -5.00 22.81
N ALA A 214 -0.64 -4.36 22.70
CA ALA A 214 -0.90 -3.06 23.29
C ALA A 214 -0.81 -3.09 24.82
N ALA A 215 -1.38 -4.12 25.46
CA ALA A 215 -1.29 -4.31 26.90
C ALA A 215 0.16 -4.49 27.37
N ASN A 216 0.95 -5.31 26.68
CA ASN A 216 2.37 -5.54 27.00
C ASN A 216 3.22 -4.27 26.80
N ALA A 217 2.86 -3.42 25.87
CA ALA A 217 3.51 -2.13 25.64
C ALA A 217 2.95 -1.00 26.51
N HIS A 218 2.04 -1.31 27.43
CA HIS A 218 1.38 -0.35 28.32
C HIS A 218 0.78 0.85 27.58
N THR A 219 0.19 0.60 26.41
CA THR A 219 -0.36 1.64 25.54
C THR A 219 -1.85 1.46 25.27
N SER A 220 -2.51 2.57 24.91
CA SER A 220 -3.91 2.55 24.50
C SER A 220 -4.05 2.03 23.06
N LEU A 221 -5.13 1.29 22.79
CA LEU A 221 -5.53 0.89 21.45
C LEU A 221 -6.85 1.60 21.11
N VAL A 222 -6.80 2.44 20.07
CA VAL A 222 -7.91 3.22 19.53
C VAL A 222 -8.46 2.48 18.33
N VAL A 223 -9.76 2.25 18.32
CA VAL A 223 -10.50 1.73 17.15
C VAL A 223 -11.52 2.80 16.75
N PRO A 224 -11.50 3.29 15.50
CA PRO A 224 -12.51 4.25 15.05
C PRO A 224 -13.92 3.71 15.26
N ASP A 225 -14.80 4.52 15.82
CA ASP A 225 -16.22 4.13 15.99
C ASP A 225 -16.94 4.22 14.63
N THR A 226 -17.38 3.09 14.11
CA THR A 226 -18.10 3.04 12.83
C THR A 226 -19.49 3.69 12.90
N ALA A 227 -20.05 3.92 14.10
CA ALA A 227 -21.30 4.67 14.28
C ALA A 227 -21.11 6.16 13.92
N ASP A 228 -19.91 6.70 14.10
CA ASP A 228 -19.56 8.07 13.75
C ASP A 228 -19.14 8.21 12.27
N LEU A 229 -19.02 7.10 11.54
CA LEU A 229 -18.63 7.09 10.14
C LEU A 229 -19.84 7.06 9.22
N GLN A 230 -20.08 8.15 8.51
CA GLN A 230 -21.11 8.24 7.48
C GLN A 230 -20.47 8.29 6.10
N GLN A 231 -20.96 7.44 5.21
CA GLN A 231 -20.56 7.45 3.80
C GLN A 231 -21.74 8.00 2.98
N LEU A 232 -21.58 9.23 2.51
CA LEU A 232 -22.60 9.92 1.73
C LEU A 232 -22.36 9.63 0.24
N LYS A 233 -23.26 8.85 -0.38
CA LYS A 233 -23.18 8.51 -1.81
C LYS A 233 -23.78 9.66 -2.63
N CYS A 234 -22.94 10.36 -3.40
CA CYS A 234 -23.39 11.38 -4.34
C CYS A 234 -23.52 10.82 -5.76
N ARG A 235 -22.55 10.05 -6.23
CA ARG A 235 -22.49 9.40 -7.56
C ARG A 235 -21.78 8.05 -7.47
N PRO A 236 -21.96 7.15 -8.48
CA PRO A 236 -21.19 5.92 -8.55
C PRO A 236 -19.69 6.19 -8.44
N LEU A 237 -18.98 5.40 -7.64
CA LEU A 237 -17.54 5.52 -7.40
C LEU A 237 -17.09 6.89 -6.84
N GLU A 238 -17.98 7.65 -6.21
CA GLU A 238 -17.63 8.77 -5.33
C GLU A 238 -17.69 8.31 -3.86
N ASN A 239 -16.76 8.77 -3.06
CA ASN A 239 -16.63 8.40 -1.66
C ASN A 239 -16.54 9.67 -0.80
N TYR A 240 -17.70 10.29 -0.53
CA TYR A 240 -17.78 11.39 0.40
C TYR A 240 -17.98 10.84 1.81
N VAL A 241 -17.06 11.12 2.71
CA VAL A 241 -17.06 10.63 4.09
C VAL A 241 -17.27 11.77 5.07
N ASP A 242 -17.97 11.47 6.16
CA ASP A 242 -18.06 12.28 7.37
C ASP A 242 -17.72 11.35 8.54
N TYR A 243 -16.64 11.62 9.24
CA TYR A 243 -16.25 10.91 10.44
C TYR A 243 -16.08 11.89 11.60
N GLY A 244 -17.00 11.80 12.58
CA GLY A 244 -16.99 12.68 13.75
C GLY A 244 -17.04 14.17 13.43
N GLY A 245 -17.60 14.56 12.26
CA GLY A 245 -17.68 15.94 11.76
C GLY A 245 -16.60 16.33 10.76
N TYR A 246 -15.53 15.53 10.61
CA TYR A 246 -14.51 15.73 9.56
C TYR A 246 -15.01 15.23 8.22
N ARG A 247 -15.07 16.11 7.21
CA ARG A 247 -15.72 15.84 5.93
C ARG A 247 -14.76 15.94 4.76
N ALA A 248 -14.74 14.90 3.91
CA ALA A 248 -13.94 14.92 2.70
C ALA A 248 -14.54 14.09 1.57
N LEU A 249 -14.35 14.55 0.32
CA LEU A 249 -14.51 13.73 -0.86
C LEU A 249 -13.18 13.03 -1.13
N LEU A 250 -13.12 11.73 -0.86
CA LEU A 250 -11.91 10.95 -1.07
C LEU A 250 -11.65 10.69 -2.56
N GLN A 251 -10.38 10.61 -2.92
CA GLN A 251 -9.97 10.16 -4.26
C GLN A 251 -10.09 8.64 -4.44
N PHE A 252 -10.45 7.92 -3.38
CA PHE A 252 -10.48 6.46 -3.30
C PHE A 252 -11.91 5.98 -3.06
N PRO A 253 -12.57 5.34 -4.05
CA PRO A 253 -13.87 4.71 -3.85
C PRO A 253 -13.84 3.51 -2.88
N GLY A 254 -15.00 3.21 -2.28
CA GLY A 254 -15.24 2.02 -1.49
C GLY A 254 -15.24 2.23 0.02
N LYS A 255 -16.04 1.41 0.71
CA LYS A 255 -16.24 1.46 2.17
C LYS A 255 -14.93 1.28 2.94
N HIS A 256 -14.06 0.37 2.50
CA HIS A 256 -12.76 0.13 3.12
C HIS A 256 -11.86 1.38 3.13
N GLN A 257 -12.01 2.28 2.16
CA GLN A 257 -11.27 3.53 2.12
C GLN A 257 -11.84 4.58 3.09
N ALA A 258 -13.16 4.53 3.34
CA ALA A 258 -13.77 5.35 4.40
C ALA A 258 -13.24 4.93 5.78
N ASN A 259 -13.07 3.63 6.03
CA ASN A 259 -12.45 3.12 7.25
C ASN A 259 -10.98 3.60 7.40
N HIS A 260 -10.20 3.64 6.30
CA HIS A 260 -8.84 4.21 6.33
C HIS A 260 -8.85 5.71 6.61
N ALA A 261 -9.85 6.46 6.08
CA ALA A 261 -10.00 7.87 6.40
C ALA A 261 -10.30 8.10 7.89
N ALA A 262 -11.20 7.29 8.49
CA ALA A 262 -11.46 7.33 9.92
C ALA A 262 -10.18 7.04 10.74
N MET A 263 -9.38 6.04 10.34
CA MET A 263 -8.07 5.78 10.97
C MET A 263 -7.12 6.98 10.84
N ALA A 264 -7.07 7.63 9.67
CA ALA A 264 -6.20 8.80 9.47
C ALA A 264 -6.61 9.99 10.35
N VAL A 265 -7.92 10.18 10.58
CA VAL A 265 -8.44 11.16 11.53
C VAL A 265 -8.01 10.78 12.96
N GLU A 266 -8.19 9.52 13.39
CA GLU A 266 -7.77 9.10 14.73
C GLU A 266 -6.25 9.22 14.95
N ILE A 267 -5.43 8.99 13.91
CA ILE A 267 -3.98 9.25 13.98
C ILE A 267 -3.73 10.76 14.22
N ALA A 268 -4.40 11.64 13.50
CA ALA A 268 -4.26 13.08 13.70
C ALA A 268 -4.71 13.50 15.11
N LEU A 269 -5.85 12.99 15.57
CA LEU A 269 -6.35 13.23 16.91
C LEU A 269 -5.43 12.69 18.01
N ALA A 270 -4.82 11.51 17.81
CA ALA A 270 -3.84 10.95 18.73
C ALA A 270 -2.58 11.83 18.83
N LEU A 271 -2.09 12.34 17.70
CA LEU A 271 -0.95 13.27 17.69
C LEU A 271 -1.28 14.57 18.42
N TRP A 272 -2.49 15.07 18.29
CA TRP A 272 -2.94 16.26 19.02
C TRP A 272 -3.15 16.00 20.51
N ARG A 273 -3.88 14.93 20.89
CA ARG A 273 -4.26 14.67 22.28
C ARG A 273 -3.08 14.25 23.15
N GLU A 274 -2.25 13.34 22.66
CA GLU A 274 -1.20 12.70 23.45
C GLU A 274 0.16 13.41 23.34
N TYR A 275 0.42 14.04 22.17
CA TYR A 275 1.73 14.63 21.91
C TYR A 275 1.68 16.14 21.65
N HIS A 276 0.47 16.75 21.71
CA HIS A 276 0.25 18.20 21.59
C HIS A 276 0.73 18.81 20.27
N TYR A 277 0.72 18.05 19.16
CA TYR A 277 0.95 18.60 17.84
C TYR A 277 -0.30 19.32 17.34
N GLU A 278 -0.14 20.53 16.83
CA GLU A 278 -1.25 21.31 16.26
C GLU A 278 -1.59 20.78 14.87
N ILE A 279 -2.78 20.20 14.72
CA ILE A 279 -3.32 19.72 13.44
C ILE A 279 -4.71 20.35 13.30
N PRO A 280 -4.82 21.47 12.53
CA PRO A 280 -6.10 22.14 12.32
C PRO A 280 -7.12 21.21 11.63
N ASP A 281 -8.41 21.37 11.96
CA ASP A 281 -9.50 20.57 11.36
C ASP A 281 -9.50 20.68 9.83
N GLU A 282 -9.26 21.89 9.30
CA GLU A 282 -9.18 22.14 7.85
C GLU A 282 -8.01 21.37 7.20
N ALA A 283 -6.92 21.14 7.95
CA ALA A 283 -5.78 20.36 7.45
C ALA A 283 -6.13 18.86 7.38
N ILE A 284 -6.96 18.34 8.30
CA ILE A 284 -7.46 16.97 8.26
C ILE A 284 -8.35 16.78 7.03
N GLU A 285 -9.36 17.65 6.83
CA GLU A 285 -10.26 17.58 5.69
C GLU A 285 -9.55 17.75 4.35
N ALA A 286 -8.66 18.74 4.23
CA ALA A 286 -7.88 18.97 3.03
C ALA A 286 -6.91 17.80 2.75
N GLY A 287 -6.27 17.28 3.78
CA GLY A 287 -5.36 16.15 3.66
C GLY A 287 -6.03 14.88 3.17
N LEU A 288 -7.23 14.57 3.69
CA LEU A 288 -8.05 13.44 3.22
C LEU A 288 -8.49 13.61 1.77
N ARG A 289 -8.96 14.81 1.38
CA ARG A 289 -9.42 15.14 0.02
C ARG A 289 -8.29 15.03 -1.00
N ASP A 290 -7.09 15.50 -0.66
CA ASP A 290 -5.98 15.67 -1.59
C ASP A 290 -5.01 14.47 -1.59
N ALA A 291 -5.19 13.50 -0.70
CA ALA A 291 -4.42 12.26 -0.66
C ALA A 291 -4.55 11.47 -1.98
N LYS A 292 -3.42 10.97 -2.48
CA LYS A 292 -3.36 10.21 -3.75
C LYS A 292 -2.53 8.95 -3.60
N MET A 293 -3.03 7.87 -4.16
CA MET A 293 -2.31 6.60 -4.27
C MET A 293 -2.73 5.91 -5.58
N PRO A 294 -1.84 5.74 -6.56
CA PRO A 294 -2.18 5.09 -7.82
C PRO A 294 -2.69 3.66 -7.62
N ALA A 295 -3.52 3.19 -8.55
CA ALA A 295 -4.05 1.83 -8.59
C ALA A 295 -4.78 1.40 -7.29
N ARG A 296 -5.57 2.31 -6.71
CA ARG A 296 -6.49 2.02 -5.59
C ARG A 296 -7.90 2.42 -6.00
N ILE A 297 -8.56 1.57 -6.79
CA ILE A 297 -9.83 1.83 -7.46
C ILE A 297 -9.76 3.19 -8.17
N GLU A 298 -8.68 3.38 -8.95
CA GLU A 298 -8.38 4.64 -9.64
C GLU A 298 -9.29 4.78 -10.85
N VAL A 299 -10.23 5.74 -10.79
CA VAL A 299 -11.15 6.05 -11.89
C VAL A 299 -10.43 6.93 -12.90
N MET A 300 -10.02 6.34 -14.03
CA MET A 300 -9.32 7.02 -15.12
C MET A 300 -10.28 7.79 -16.04
N ARG A 301 -11.46 7.22 -16.32
CA ARG A 301 -12.56 7.81 -17.06
C ARG A 301 -13.88 7.29 -16.52
N ARG A 302 -14.93 8.13 -16.49
CA ARG A 302 -16.23 7.75 -15.92
C ARG A 302 -17.21 7.17 -16.94
N HIS A 303 -17.15 7.62 -18.19
CA HIS A 303 -18.11 7.22 -19.22
C HIS A 303 -17.42 7.13 -20.61
N PRO A 304 -17.33 5.92 -21.22
CA PRO A 304 -17.44 4.62 -20.56
C PRO A 304 -16.40 4.48 -19.45
N LEU A 305 -16.70 3.67 -18.40
CA LEU A 305 -15.81 3.52 -17.26
C LEU A 305 -14.46 2.94 -17.67
N LEU A 306 -13.38 3.59 -17.23
CA LEU A 306 -12.04 2.99 -17.21
C LEU A 306 -11.52 3.05 -15.77
N LEU A 307 -11.24 1.89 -15.18
CA LEU A 307 -10.84 1.77 -13.78
C LEU A 307 -9.59 0.91 -13.66
N LEU A 308 -8.71 1.30 -12.74
CA LEU A 308 -7.48 0.59 -12.44
C LEU A 308 -7.42 0.25 -10.95
N ASP A 309 -7.18 -1.02 -10.62
CA ASP A 309 -6.97 -1.45 -9.24
C ASP A 309 -5.81 -2.44 -9.10
N GLY A 310 -5.03 -2.29 -8.05
CA GLY A 310 -3.89 -3.15 -7.73
C GLY A 310 -4.19 -4.26 -6.75
N CYS A 311 -5.45 -4.70 -6.62
CA CYS A 311 -5.80 -5.85 -5.78
C CYS A 311 -5.04 -7.09 -6.23
N HIS A 312 -4.53 -7.88 -5.26
CA HIS A 312 -3.64 -9.00 -5.54
C HIS A 312 -3.78 -10.15 -4.55
N ASN A 313 -4.85 -10.14 -3.75
CA ASN A 313 -5.23 -11.20 -2.83
C ASN A 313 -6.76 -11.26 -2.70
N ALA A 314 -7.27 -12.30 -2.03
CA ALA A 314 -8.71 -12.55 -1.91
C ALA A 314 -9.46 -11.37 -1.25
N ASP A 315 -8.93 -10.79 -0.18
CA ASP A 315 -9.56 -9.63 0.49
C ASP A 315 -9.60 -8.40 -0.42
N GLY A 316 -8.53 -8.14 -1.18
CA GLY A 316 -8.46 -7.03 -2.13
C GLY A 316 -9.48 -7.16 -3.26
N THR A 317 -9.62 -8.36 -3.84
CA THR A 317 -10.63 -8.62 -4.89
C THR A 317 -12.05 -8.56 -4.36
N ALA A 318 -12.29 -9.02 -3.12
CA ALA A 318 -13.59 -8.88 -2.47
C ALA A 318 -13.96 -7.39 -2.24
N ALA A 319 -13.01 -6.56 -1.82
CA ALA A 319 -13.22 -5.13 -1.63
C ALA A 319 -13.51 -4.39 -2.96
N LEU A 320 -12.80 -4.75 -4.05
CA LEU A 320 -13.08 -4.23 -5.39
C LEU A 320 -14.49 -4.64 -5.84
N ALA A 321 -14.83 -5.93 -5.77
CA ALA A 321 -16.13 -6.45 -6.18
C ALA A 321 -17.28 -5.79 -5.40
N ALA A 322 -17.15 -5.66 -4.07
CA ALA A 322 -18.13 -4.97 -3.25
C ALA A 322 -18.32 -3.51 -3.68
N THR A 323 -17.22 -2.81 -3.98
CA THR A 323 -17.26 -1.41 -4.43
C THR A 323 -17.95 -1.27 -5.79
N LEU A 324 -17.65 -2.16 -6.75
CA LEU A 324 -18.27 -2.17 -8.08
C LEU A 324 -19.78 -2.46 -7.97
N LYS A 325 -20.16 -3.44 -7.16
CA LYS A 325 -21.55 -3.81 -6.90
C LYS A 325 -22.32 -2.66 -6.25
N GLU A 326 -21.75 -2.04 -5.22
CA GLU A 326 -22.36 -0.86 -4.57
C GLU A 326 -22.54 0.33 -5.52
N ALA A 327 -21.66 0.44 -6.53
CA ALA A 327 -21.75 1.47 -7.58
C ALA A 327 -22.73 1.10 -8.70
N GLY A 328 -23.35 -0.09 -8.67
CA GLY A 328 -24.33 -0.53 -9.67
C GLY A 328 -23.73 -1.15 -10.94
N TYR A 329 -22.52 -1.66 -10.86
CA TYR A 329 -21.80 -2.28 -11.99
C TYR A 329 -21.82 -3.83 -11.93
N ASP A 330 -22.88 -4.43 -11.43
CA ASP A 330 -23.01 -5.88 -11.29
C ASP A 330 -23.17 -6.55 -12.67
N GLY A 331 -22.22 -7.41 -13.09
CA GLY A 331 -22.25 -8.12 -14.37
C GLY A 331 -22.22 -7.27 -15.64
N ASN A 332 -21.83 -6.00 -15.55
CA ASN A 332 -21.92 -5.04 -16.67
C ASN A 332 -20.56 -4.41 -17.02
N LEU A 333 -19.48 -5.13 -16.76
CA LEU A 333 -18.12 -4.66 -17.02
C LEU A 333 -17.29 -5.75 -17.75
N VAL A 334 -16.20 -5.33 -18.34
CA VAL A 334 -15.16 -6.21 -18.89
C VAL A 334 -13.91 -6.08 -18.02
N ALA A 335 -13.25 -7.19 -17.71
CA ALA A 335 -11.98 -7.16 -17.00
C ALA A 335 -10.78 -7.36 -17.91
N VAL A 336 -9.66 -6.72 -17.58
CA VAL A 336 -8.31 -7.15 -17.95
C VAL A 336 -7.63 -7.63 -16.69
N LEU A 337 -7.29 -8.92 -16.63
CA LEU A 337 -6.85 -9.59 -15.41
C LEU A 337 -5.47 -10.21 -15.56
N GLY A 338 -4.61 -10.05 -14.55
CA GLY A 338 -3.30 -10.70 -14.50
C GLY A 338 -2.89 -10.98 -13.07
N LEU A 339 -2.71 -12.28 -12.74
CA LEU A 339 -2.46 -12.78 -11.40
C LEU A 339 -1.02 -13.31 -11.23
N LEU A 340 -0.61 -13.47 -9.98
CA LEU A 340 0.67 -14.08 -9.60
C LEU A 340 0.43 -15.50 -9.07
N LYS A 341 1.32 -16.44 -9.40
CA LYS A 341 1.22 -17.88 -9.07
C LYS A 341 1.11 -18.21 -7.58
N ASP A 342 1.63 -17.34 -6.73
CA ASP A 342 1.68 -17.49 -5.27
C ASP A 342 0.42 -17.00 -4.54
N LYS A 343 -0.68 -16.73 -5.26
CA LYS A 343 -1.93 -16.21 -4.69
C LYS A 343 -3.07 -17.24 -4.77
N ASP A 344 -4.09 -17.02 -3.96
CA ASP A 344 -5.33 -17.82 -4.00
C ASP A 344 -6.18 -17.39 -5.21
N HIS A 345 -5.84 -17.93 -6.39
CA HIS A 345 -6.46 -17.58 -7.67
C HIS A 345 -7.95 -17.89 -7.66
N SER A 346 -8.32 -19.10 -7.17
CA SER A 346 -9.72 -19.55 -7.16
C SER A 346 -10.62 -18.60 -6.40
N LYS A 347 -10.17 -18.17 -5.18
CA LYS A 347 -10.95 -17.23 -4.37
C LYS A 347 -11.00 -15.83 -4.98
N MET A 348 -9.91 -15.39 -5.61
CA MET A 348 -9.87 -14.11 -6.32
C MET A 348 -10.82 -14.10 -7.52
N LEU A 349 -10.85 -15.16 -8.31
CA LEU A 349 -11.76 -15.32 -9.46
C LEU A 349 -13.22 -15.43 -9.02
N GLU A 350 -13.51 -16.21 -7.97
CA GLU A 350 -14.84 -16.31 -7.37
C GLU A 350 -15.40 -14.93 -6.96
N ASN A 351 -14.57 -14.11 -6.30
CA ASN A 351 -14.96 -12.77 -5.87
C ASN A 351 -15.27 -11.85 -7.05
N LEU A 352 -14.49 -11.93 -8.13
CA LEU A 352 -14.57 -11.03 -9.27
C LEU A 352 -15.64 -11.42 -10.30
N ALA A 353 -15.93 -12.73 -10.45
CA ALA A 353 -16.84 -13.25 -11.45
C ALA A 353 -18.20 -12.53 -11.53
N PRO A 354 -18.87 -12.18 -10.41
CA PRO A 354 -20.15 -11.50 -10.48
C PRO A 354 -20.12 -10.10 -11.10
N CYS A 355 -18.93 -9.48 -11.21
CA CYS A 355 -18.80 -8.12 -11.71
C CYS A 355 -18.63 -8.03 -13.23
N PHE A 356 -18.19 -9.12 -13.88
CA PHE A 356 -17.71 -9.09 -15.25
C PHE A 356 -18.49 -10.01 -16.18
N GLU A 357 -18.89 -9.47 -17.33
CA GLU A 357 -19.44 -10.24 -18.45
C GLU A 357 -18.34 -11.09 -19.12
N LYS A 358 -17.15 -10.50 -19.29
CA LYS A 358 -15.99 -11.12 -19.94
C LYS A 358 -14.68 -10.68 -19.29
N VAL A 359 -13.69 -11.56 -19.31
CA VAL A 359 -12.32 -11.24 -18.88
C VAL A 359 -11.31 -11.52 -19.98
N PHE A 360 -10.40 -10.58 -20.22
CA PHE A 360 -9.20 -10.76 -21.00
C PHE A 360 -8.02 -10.98 -20.07
N THR A 361 -7.43 -12.19 -20.12
CA THR A 361 -6.31 -12.57 -19.24
C THR A 361 -4.99 -12.17 -19.88
N VAL A 362 -4.04 -11.74 -19.05
CA VAL A 362 -2.70 -11.32 -19.49
C VAL A 362 -1.63 -11.80 -18.52
N MET A 363 -0.40 -11.92 -19.01
CA MET A 363 0.77 -12.15 -18.17
C MET A 363 1.41 -10.81 -17.77
N PRO A 364 1.36 -10.42 -16.47
CA PRO A 364 2.10 -9.26 -15.97
C PRO A 364 3.62 -9.45 -16.08
N ASP A 365 4.36 -8.35 -16.16
CA ASP A 365 5.85 -8.39 -16.16
C ASP A 365 6.39 -8.71 -14.77
N SER A 366 6.35 -9.98 -14.44
CA SER A 366 6.85 -10.53 -13.17
C SER A 366 7.24 -12.00 -13.38
N PRO A 367 8.39 -12.45 -12.83
CA PRO A 367 8.77 -13.87 -12.90
C PRO A 367 7.81 -14.80 -12.14
N ARG A 368 6.94 -14.24 -11.28
CA ARG A 368 5.90 -14.96 -10.55
C ARG A 368 4.54 -14.93 -11.24
N ALA A 369 4.43 -14.29 -12.41
CA ALA A 369 3.14 -14.18 -13.10
C ALA A 369 2.66 -15.54 -13.62
N MET A 370 1.34 -15.73 -13.62
CA MET A 370 0.70 -16.74 -14.43
C MET A 370 0.80 -16.34 -15.91
N THR A 371 0.91 -17.28 -16.81
CA THR A 371 0.74 -16.99 -18.24
C THR A 371 -0.72 -16.61 -18.52
N ALA A 372 -0.96 -15.95 -19.64
CA ALA A 372 -2.32 -15.57 -20.02
C ALA A 372 -3.22 -16.81 -20.20
N GLU A 373 -2.66 -17.87 -20.77
CA GLU A 373 -3.34 -19.13 -21.05
C GLU A 373 -3.62 -19.93 -19.76
N GLU A 374 -2.65 -20.00 -18.81
CA GLU A 374 -2.88 -20.63 -17.50
C GLU A 374 -4.05 -19.96 -16.77
N LEU A 375 -4.06 -18.62 -16.78
CA LEU A 375 -5.11 -17.85 -16.12
C LEU A 375 -6.46 -17.94 -16.85
N GLU A 376 -6.46 -18.00 -18.19
CA GLU A 376 -7.67 -18.22 -18.98
C GLU A 376 -8.33 -19.56 -18.63
N GLU A 377 -7.54 -20.65 -18.54
CA GLU A 377 -8.05 -21.98 -18.18
C GLU A 377 -8.73 -21.97 -16.80
N GLU A 378 -8.13 -21.34 -15.80
CA GLU A 378 -8.75 -21.21 -14.47
C GLU A 378 -9.97 -20.28 -14.48
N ALA A 379 -9.90 -19.14 -15.17
CA ALA A 379 -10.99 -18.18 -15.20
C ALA A 379 -12.26 -18.75 -15.87
N LYS A 380 -12.13 -19.64 -16.85
CA LYS A 380 -13.26 -20.31 -17.54
C LYS A 380 -14.16 -21.13 -16.62
N TYR A 381 -13.67 -21.53 -15.44
CA TYR A 381 -14.54 -22.17 -14.44
C TYR A 381 -15.49 -21.18 -13.74
N HIS A 382 -15.24 -19.87 -13.86
CA HIS A 382 -15.97 -18.83 -13.16
C HIS A 382 -16.69 -17.85 -14.07
N MET A 383 -16.13 -17.53 -15.26
CA MET A 383 -16.67 -16.52 -16.18
C MET A 383 -16.15 -16.73 -17.62
N ASP A 384 -16.71 -16.03 -18.62
CA ASP A 384 -16.15 -16.03 -19.98
C ASP A 384 -14.77 -15.40 -19.99
N ALA A 385 -13.77 -16.13 -20.51
CA ALA A 385 -12.38 -15.74 -20.47
C ALA A 385 -11.66 -15.99 -21.80
N GLU A 386 -10.74 -15.08 -22.15
CA GLU A 386 -9.92 -15.13 -23.37
C GLU A 386 -8.52 -14.61 -23.11
N ALA A 387 -7.49 -15.39 -23.48
CA ALA A 387 -6.11 -14.98 -23.34
C ALA A 387 -5.72 -13.91 -24.38
N ALA A 388 -5.01 -12.88 -23.94
CA ALA A 388 -4.51 -11.84 -24.79
C ALA A 388 -2.97 -11.79 -24.78
N PRO A 389 -2.32 -11.53 -25.94
CA PRO A 389 -0.87 -11.65 -26.08
C PRO A 389 -0.09 -10.51 -25.40
N SER A 390 -0.75 -9.46 -24.96
CA SER A 390 -0.13 -8.35 -24.23
C SER A 390 -1.17 -7.47 -23.54
N VAL A 391 -0.73 -6.74 -22.51
CA VAL A 391 -1.58 -5.79 -21.76
C VAL A 391 -2.21 -4.74 -22.68
N ALA A 392 -1.44 -4.18 -23.64
CA ALA A 392 -1.95 -3.20 -24.59
C ALA A 392 -3.03 -3.77 -25.51
N LYS A 393 -2.89 -5.04 -25.95
CA LYS A 393 -3.89 -5.70 -26.77
C LYS A 393 -5.12 -6.05 -25.98
N ALA A 394 -4.97 -6.54 -24.73
CA ALA A 394 -6.08 -6.85 -23.84
C ALA A 394 -6.95 -5.62 -23.53
N ILE A 395 -6.32 -4.48 -23.20
CA ILE A 395 -7.06 -3.24 -22.95
C ILE A 395 -7.88 -2.83 -24.20
N ARG A 396 -7.29 -2.94 -25.40
CA ARG A 396 -8.01 -2.62 -26.63
C ARG A 396 -9.18 -3.58 -26.86
N LEU A 397 -8.94 -4.90 -26.75
CA LEU A 397 -9.99 -5.90 -26.88
C LEU A 397 -11.12 -5.69 -25.87
N ALA A 398 -10.77 -5.35 -24.63
CA ALA A 398 -11.76 -5.09 -23.59
C ALA A 398 -12.61 -3.83 -23.87
N VAL A 399 -11.98 -2.75 -24.38
CA VAL A 399 -12.70 -1.53 -24.77
C VAL A 399 -13.61 -1.81 -25.96
N ASP A 400 -13.08 -2.43 -27.02
CA ASP A 400 -13.86 -2.76 -28.24
C ASP A 400 -15.06 -3.66 -27.84
N TYR A 401 -14.84 -4.70 -27.02
CA TYR A 401 -15.91 -5.60 -26.55
C TYR A 401 -16.96 -4.88 -25.72
N ALA A 402 -16.53 -3.98 -24.80
CA ALA A 402 -17.45 -3.21 -23.98
C ALA A 402 -18.33 -2.29 -24.82
N ASP A 403 -17.75 -1.63 -25.84
CA ASP A 403 -18.50 -0.75 -26.76
C ASP A 403 -19.47 -1.53 -27.64
N GLU A 404 -19.06 -2.67 -28.23
CA GLU A 404 -19.89 -3.52 -29.07
C GLU A 404 -21.10 -4.12 -28.32
N ASN A 405 -20.95 -4.41 -27.03
CA ASN A 405 -22.00 -5.02 -26.20
C ASN A 405 -22.72 -4.02 -25.28
N ASN A 406 -22.47 -2.71 -25.43
CA ASN A 406 -23.05 -1.64 -24.62
C ASN A 406 -22.85 -1.85 -23.09
N LEU A 407 -21.69 -2.34 -22.69
CA LEU A 407 -21.32 -2.51 -21.29
C LEU A 407 -20.81 -1.19 -20.68
N ALA A 408 -20.82 -1.10 -19.36
CA ALA A 408 -20.50 0.14 -18.64
C ALA A 408 -19.02 0.56 -18.77
N GLY A 409 -18.12 -0.39 -19.04
CA GLY A 409 -16.71 -0.10 -19.27
C GLY A 409 -15.74 -1.21 -18.88
N VAL A 410 -14.49 -0.83 -18.60
CA VAL A 410 -13.38 -1.74 -18.42
C VAL A 410 -12.70 -1.52 -17.05
N VAL A 411 -12.38 -2.62 -16.38
CA VAL A 411 -11.59 -2.67 -15.14
C VAL A 411 -10.31 -3.45 -15.37
N VAL A 412 -9.16 -2.86 -15.06
CA VAL A 412 -7.86 -3.54 -15.07
C VAL A 412 -7.47 -3.84 -13.63
N CYS A 413 -7.27 -5.13 -13.29
CA CYS A 413 -7.00 -5.54 -11.91
C CYS A 413 -6.23 -6.87 -11.81
N GLY A 414 -5.88 -7.28 -10.58
CA GLY A 414 -5.30 -8.59 -10.26
C GLY A 414 -3.85 -8.56 -9.78
N SER A 415 -3.09 -7.51 -10.07
CA SER A 415 -1.76 -7.31 -9.50
C SER A 415 -1.26 -5.87 -9.66
N LEU A 416 -0.36 -5.45 -8.77
CA LEU A 416 0.33 -4.17 -8.91
C LEU A 416 1.27 -4.14 -10.13
N TYR A 417 1.80 -5.30 -10.55
CA TYR A 417 2.62 -5.39 -11.76
C TYR A 417 1.81 -5.10 -13.03
N LEU A 418 0.59 -5.66 -13.11
CA LEU A 418 -0.33 -5.32 -14.18
C LEU A 418 -0.74 -3.84 -14.13
N ALA A 419 -1.05 -3.33 -12.94
CA ALA A 419 -1.43 -1.94 -12.76
C ALA A 419 -0.34 -0.98 -13.25
N ALA A 420 0.93 -1.27 -12.96
CA ALA A 420 2.08 -0.49 -13.43
C ALA A 420 2.17 -0.42 -14.96
N GLN A 421 1.96 -1.56 -15.64
CA GLN A 421 1.99 -1.63 -17.10
C GLN A 421 0.76 -0.98 -17.75
N ALA A 422 -0.41 -1.18 -17.15
CA ALA A 422 -1.67 -0.72 -17.72
C ALA A 422 -1.90 0.79 -17.55
N ARG A 423 -1.49 1.38 -16.44
CA ARG A 423 -1.79 2.79 -16.12
C ARG A 423 -1.39 3.78 -17.22
N PRO A 424 -0.17 3.75 -17.76
CA PRO A 424 0.20 4.66 -18.86
C PRO A 424 -0.62 4.47 -20.15
N LEU A 425 -1.13 3.24 -20.38
CA LEU A 425 -1.98 2.91 -21.53
C LEU A 425 -3.40 3.44 -21.30
N LEU A 426 -3.94 3.25 -20.08
CA LEU A 426 -5.27 3.72 -19.71
C LEU A 426 -5.35 5.26 -19.70
N LEU A 427 -4.29 5.97 -19.29
CA LEU A 427 -4.23 7.42 -19.37
C LEU A 427 -4.40 7.90 -20.82
N LYS A 428 -3.70 7.27 -21.76
CA LYS A 428 -3.84 7.57 -23.19
C LYS A 428 -5.22 7.21 -23.76
N GLU A 429 -5.83 6.15 -23.25
CA GLU A 429 -7.18 5.74 -23.63
C GLU A 429 -8.26 6.67 -23.06
N ALA A 430 -8.03 7.21 -21.87
CA ALA A 430 -8.94 8.15 -21.23
C ALA A 430 -8.99 9.54 -21.92
N GLU A 431 -7.94 9.89 -22.67
CA GLU A 431 -7.86 11.15 -23.43
C GLU A 431 -8.63 11.10 -24.77
N LYS A 432 -9.04 9.91 -25.23
CA LYS A 432 -9.86 9.71 -26.44
C LYS A 432 -11.34 9.94 -26.15
#